data_6f792203fe1ff652fdb97d956993b833
#
_entry.id   6f792203fe1ff652fdb97d956993b833
#
_cell.length_a   1.000
_cell.length_b   1.000
_cell.length_c   1.000
_cell.angle_alpha   90.00
_cell.angle_beta   90.00
_cell.angle_gamma   90.00
#
_symmetry.space_group_name_H-M   'P 1'
#
loop_
_entity.id
_entity.type
_entity.pdbx_description
1 polymer ?
#
loop_
_entity_poly.entity_id
_entity_poly.type
_entity_poly.pdbx_seq_one_letter_code
_entity_poly.pdbx_strand_id
1 'polypeptide(L)'
;MTVAILSDRLLNVIEGLEPGETLETKLARLAEHEIRRRLARYQLTDRLFQQKYSMTLAEFEASDMVSKLSFSFQAESDHQDWDLAVDGIRTMQQQLSEVRAER
;
A
#
# COMPACT_ATOMS: atom_id res chain seq x y z
N MET A 1 9.53 22.56 -15.53
CA MET A 1 8.93 22.52 -14.19
C MET A 1 7.44 22.81 -14.28
N THR A 2 6.62 21.98 -13.64
CA THR A 2 5.18 22.17 -13.63
C THR A 2 4.80 23.02 -12.41
N VAL A 3 4.03 24.07 -12.62
CA VAL A 3 3.49 24.88 -11.54
C VAL A 3 2.04 24.46 -11.31
N ALA A 4 1.75 23.97 -10.11
CA ALA A 4 0.40 23.63 -9.73
C ALA A 4 -0.30 24.85 -9.12
N ILE A 5 -1.47 25.20 -9.64
CA ILE A 5 -2.29 26.25 -9.09
C ILE A 5 -3.43 25.61 -8.32
N LEU A 6 -3.48 25.85 -7.00
CA LEU A 6 -4.51 25.32 -6.14
C LEU A 6 -5.48 26.43 -5.74
N SER A 7 -6.75 26.06 -5.54
CA SER A 7 -7.74 26.99 -5.05
C SER A 7 -7.46 27.38 -3.59
N ASP A 8 -7.89 28.57 -3.20
CA ASP A 8 -7.74 29.03 -1.81
C ASP A 8 -8.44 28.10 -0.83
N ARG A 9 -9.60 27.54 -1.23
CA ARG A 9 -10.32 26.57 -0.40
C ARG A 9 -9.50 25.34 -0.12
N LEU A 10 -8.86 24.77 -1.14
CA LEU A 10 -8.02 23.59 -1.00
C LEU A 10 -6.78 23.89 -0.17
N LEU A 11 -6.15 25.04 -0.40
CA LEU A 11 -4.99 25.47 0.41
C LEU A 11 -5.37 25.55 1.89
N ASN A 12 -6.52 26.16 2.20
CA ASN A 12 -6.98 26.26 3.59
C ASN A 12 -7.21 24.90 4.22
N VAL A 13 -7.78 23.96 3.46
CA VAL A 13 -8.01 22.59 3.95
C VAL A 13 -6.67 21.90 4.23
N ILE A 14 -5.72 22.01 3.31
CA ILE A 14 -4.40 21.39 3.47
C ILE A 14 -3.68 21.97 4.69
N GLU A 15 -3.72 23.29 4.87
CA GLU A 15 -3.11 23.96 6.02
C GLU A 15 -3.73 23.51 7.34
N GLY A 16 -5.03 23.28 7.37
CA GLY A 16 -5.72 22.79 8.56
C GLY A 16 -5.42 21.34 8.88
N LEU A 17 -5.18 20.52 7.86
CA LEU A 17 -4.92 19.09 8.05
C LEU A 17 -3.45 18.79 8.37
N GLU A 18 -2.54 19.54 7.77
CA GLU A 18 -1.11 19.25 7.92
C GLU A 18 -0.32 20.56 8.10
N PRO A 19 0.06 20.87 9.33
CA PRO A 19 0.91 22.04 9.58
C PRO A 19 2.32 21.79 9.05
N GLY A 20 2.91 22.80 8.45
CA GLY A 20 4.26 22.73 7.91
C GLY A 20 4.67 24.05 7.30
N GLU A 21 5.92 24.12 6.85
CA GLU A 21 6.48 25.39 6.35
C GLU A 21 6.11 25.66 4.90
N THR A 22 6.12 24.64 4.03
CA THR A 22 5.83 24.81 2.61
C THR A 22 4.66 23.92 2.20
N LEU A 23 4.00 24.31 1.12
CA LEU A 23 2.92 23.51 0.53
C LEU A 23 3.43 22.14 0.12
N GLU A 24 4.61 22.09 -0.49
CA GLU A 24 5.20 20.82 -0.93
C GLU A 24 5.44 19.87 0.24
N THR A 25 5.98 20.38 1.35
CA THR A 25 6.18 19.59 2.56
C THR A 25 4.86 19.08 3.13
N LYS A 26 3.82 19.90 3.13
CA LYS A 26 2.49 19.53 3.61
C LYS A 26 1.90 18.41 2.74
N LEU A 27 2.00 18.56 1.43
CA LEU A 27 1.51 17.54 0.48
C LEU A 27 2.28 16.23 0.62
N ALA A 28 3.60 16.30 0.81
CA ALA A 28 4.43 15.12 1.03
C ALA A 28 4.00 14.37 2.29
N ARG A 29 3.70 15.09 3.38
CA ARG A 29 3.24 14.47 4.63
C ARG A 29 1.87 13.81 4.47
N LEU A 30 0.94 14.48 3.78
CA LEU A 30 -0.38 13.91 3.51
C LEU A 30 -0.26 12.64 2.68
N ALA A 31 0.58 12.66 1.64
CA ALA A 31 0.85 11.50 0.82
C ALA A 31 1.46 10.37 1.65
N GLU A 32 2.43 10.68 2.52
CA GLU A 32 3.05 9.68 3.39
C GLU A 32 2.02 9.03 4.32
N HIS A 33 1.13 9.80 4.92
CA HIS A 33 0.09 9.27 5.80
C HIS A 33 -0.80 8.27 5.07
N GLU A 34 -1.22 8.59 3.86
CA GLU A 34 -2.06 7.68 3.06
C GLU A 34 -1.30 6.43 2.63
N ILE A 35 -0.04 6.58 2.21
CA ILE A 35 0.82 5.46 1.83
C ILE A 35 0.97 4.50 3.02
N ARG A 36 1.27 5.03 4.21
CA ARG A 36 1.43 4.22 5.43
C ARG A 36 0.16 3.48 5.78
N ARG A 37 -0.99 4.11 5.58
CA ARG A 37 -2.28 3.48 5.86
C ARG A 37 -2.54 2.30 4.92
N ARG A 38 -2.26 2.48 3.63
CA ARG A 38 -2.39 1.40 2.64
C ARG A 38 -1.39 0.28 2.89
N LEU A 39 -0.15 0.64 3.23
CA LEU A 39 0.88 -0.33 3.55
C LEU A 39 0.45 -1.22 4.72
N ALA A 40 -0.06 -0.61 5.79
CA ALA A 40 -0.52 -1.34 6.95
C ALA A 40 -1.63 -2.34 6.61
N ARG A 41 -2.58 -1.95 5.74
CA ARG A 41 -3.65 -2.83 5.30
C ARG A 41 -3.13 -4.02 4.49
N TYR A 42 -2.23 -3.76 3.55
CA TYR A 42 -1.64 -4.83 2.74
C TYR A 42 -0.82 -5.79 3.60
N GLN A 43 -0.07 -5.25 4.57
CA GLN A 43 0.71 -6.07 5.50
C GLN A 43 -0.19 -6.94 6.37
N LEU A 44 -1.31 -6.43 6.81
CA LEU A 44 -2.29 -7.21 7.57
C LEU A 44 -2.83 -8.36 6.74
N THR A 45 -3.22 -8.10 5.50
CA THR A 45 -3.73 -9.12 4.58
C THR A 45 -2.69 -10.22 4.37
N ASP A 46 -1.44 -9.83 4.11
CA ASP A 46 -0.34 -10.79 3.94
C ASP A 46 -0.17 -11.68 5.17
N ARG A 47 -0.16 -11.08 6.37
CA ARG A 47 -0.02 -11.85 7.63
C ARG A 47 -1.18 -12.82 7.84
N LEU A 48 -2.41 -12.39 7.55
CA LEU A 48 -3.58 -13.26 7.70
C LEU A 48 -3.51 -14.49 6.79
N PHE A 49 -3.06 -14.30 5.55
CA PHE A 49 -2.87 -15.44 4.64
C PHE A 49 -1.69 -16.31 5.05
N GLN A 50 -0.59 -15.72 5.54
CA GLN A 50 0.52 -16.51 6.08
C GLN A 50 0.05 -17.38 7.24
N GLN A 51 -0.79 -16.86 8.10
CA GLN A 51 -1.36 -17.63 9.20
C GLN A 51 -2.30 -18.72 8.70
N LYS A 52 -3.13 -18.41 7.72
CA LYS A 52 -4.09 -19.37 7.17
C LYS A 52 -3.42 -20.57 6.52
N TYR A 53 -2.35 -20.35 5.78
CA TYR A 53 -1.65 -21.40 5.02
C TYR A 53 -0.34 -21.84 5.66
N SER A 54 0.10 -21.23 6.74
CA SER A 54 1.35 -21.52 7.45
C SER A 54 2.57 -21.43 6.53
N MET A 55 2.58 -20.49 5.61
CA MET A 55 3.67 -20.26 4.66
C MET A 55 3.61 -18.86 4.07
N THR A 56 4.68 -18.45 3.38
CA THR A 56 4.70 -17.19 2.63
C THR A 56 3.99 -17.37 1.29
N LEU A 57 3.66 -16.25 0.63
CA LEU A 57 3.10 -16.33 -0.73
C LEU A 57 4.03 -17.04 -1.69
N ALA A 58 5.35 -16.76 -1.61
CA ALA A 58 6.33 -17.42 -2.47
C ALA A 58 6.31 -18.94 -2.29
N GLU A 59 6.22 -19.39 -1.03
CA GLU A 59 6.13 -20.82 -0.72
C GLU A 59 4.80 -21.41 -1.19
N PHE A 60 3.72 -20.67 -1.05
CA PHE A 60 2.40 -21.07 -1.52
C PHE A 60 2.40 -21.30 -3.03
N GLU A 61 2.99 -20.39 -3.78
CA GLU A 61 3.09 -20.51 -5.24
C GLU A 61 4.04 -21.63 -5.65
N ALA A 62 5.21 -21.74 -5.00
CA ALA A 62 6.20 -22.75 -5.32
C ALA A 62 5.71 -24.18 -5.02
N SER A 63 4.84 -24.33 -4.02
CA SER A 63 4.28 -25.64 -3.65
C SER A 63 3.04 -26.01 -4.44
N ASP A 64 2.59 -25.15 -5.35
CA ASP A 64 1.40 -25.37 -6.18
C ASP A 64 0.15 -25.68 -5.34
N MET A 65 -0.06 -24.88 -4.29
CA MET A 65 -1.15 -25.07 -3.35
C MET A 65 -2.53 -24.96 -3.98
N VAL A 66 -2.69 -24.09 -5.01
CA VAL A 66 -3.97 -23.97 -5.70
C VAL A 66 -4.37 -25.29 -6.32
N SER A 67 -3.44 -25.98 -6.99
CA SER A 67 -3.66 -27.30 -7.57
C SER A 67 -3.93 -28.35 -6.50
N LYS A 68 -3.13 -28.33 -5.41
CA LYS A 68 -3.30 -29.27 -4.29
C LYS A 68 -4.65 -29.11 -3.60
N LEU A 69 -5.22 -27.91 -3.63
CA LEU A 69 -6.56 -27.61 -3.09
C LEU A 69 -7.65 -27.78 -4.15
N SER A 70 -7.36 -28.54 -5.21
CA SER A 70 -8.29 -28.88 -6.29
C SER A 70 -8.85 -27.66 -7.02
N PHE A 71 -8.04 -26.60 -7.17
CA PHE A 71 -8.44 -25.36 -7.84
C PHE A 71 -9.77 -24.81 -7.32
N SER A 72 -10.01 -24.92 -6.01
CA SER A 72 -11.23 -24.41 -5.40
C SER A 72 -11.36 -22.91 -5.60
N PHE A 73 -12.59 -22.42 -5.69
CA PHE A 73 -12.86 -20.97 -5.77
C PHE A 73 -12.16 -20.22 -4.65
N GLN A 74 -12.23 -20.77 -3.44
CA GLN A 74 -11.62 -20.12 -2.27
C GLN A 74 -10.09 -20.04 -2.40
N ALA A 75 -9.43 -21.12 -2.84
CA ALA A 75 -7.98 -21.14 -3.01
C ALA A 75 -7.52 -20.15 -4.09
N GLU A 76 -8.24 -20.09 -5.19
CA GLU A 76 -7.93 -19.16 -6.27
C GLU A 76 -8.16 -17.71 -5.86
N SER A 77 -9.26 -17.45 -5.17
CA SER A 77 -9.59 -16.14 -4.65
C SER A 77 -8.55 -15.66 -3.63
N ASP A 78 -8.17 -16.56 -2.71
CA ASP A 78 -7.13 -16.25 -1.72
C ASP A 78 -5.79 -15.93 -2.40
N HIS A 79 -5.43 -16.71 -3.43
CA HIS A 79 -4.20 -16.47 -4.17
C HIS A 79 -4.18 -15.10 -4.82
N GLN A 80 -5.28 -14.72 -5.47
CA GLN A 80 -5.40 -13.40 -6.10
C GLN A 80 -5.32 -12.27 -5.08
N ASP A 81 -6.05 -12.39 -3.98
CA ASP A 81 -6.07 -11.37 -2.94
C ASP A 81 -4.71 -11.25 -2.25
N TRP A 82 -4.05 -12.37 -2.03
CA TRP A 82 -2.73 -12.40 -1.42
C TRP A 82 -1.67 -11.78 -2.32
N ASP A 83 -1.69 -12.14 -3.60
CA ASP A 83 -0.78 -11.57 -4.60
C ASP A 83 -0.93 -10.06 -4.69
N LEU A 84 -2.17 -9.57 -4.70
CA LEU A 84 -2.47 -8.14 -4.71
C LEU A 84 -1.90 -7.43 -3.48
N ALA A 85 -2.02 -8.05 -2.31
CA ALA A 85 -1.50 -7.49 -1.08
C ALA A 85 0.03 -7.42 -1.06
N VAL A 86 0.70 -8.49 -1.48
CA VAL A 86 2.17 -8.52 -1.51
C VAL A 86 2.72 -7.54 -2.53
N ASP A 87 2.09 -7.45 -3.69
CA ASP A 87 2.45 -6.46 -4.71
C ASP A 87 2.21 -5.03 -4.20
N GLY A 88 1.10 -4.82 -3.50
CA GLY A 88 0.77 -3.54 -2.87
C GLY A 88 1.80 -3.12 -1.84
N ILE A 89 2.32 -4.04 -1.04
CA ILE A 89 3.39 -3.76 -0.07
C ILE A 89 4.62 -3.20 -0.79
N ARG A 90 5.05 -3.85 -1.85
CA ARG A 90 6.21 -3.44 -2.63
C ARG A 90 6.01 -2.04 -3.22
N THR A 91 4.85 -1.81 -3.82
CA THR A 91 4.52 -0.52 -4.42
C THR A 91 4.48 0.60 -3.38
N MET A 92 3.85 0.35 -2.23
CA MET A 92 3.76 1.36 -1.17
C MET A 92 5.13 1.66 -0.56
N GLN A 93 5.99 0.66 -0.38
CA GLN A 93 7.34 0.87 0.12
C GLN A 93 8.16 1.73 -0.83
N GLN A 94 8.03 1.50 -2.14
CA GLN A 94 8.69 2.31 -3.15
C GLN A 94 8.20 3.76 -3.11
N GLN A 95 6.89 3.97 -3.08
CA GLN A 95 6.29 5.30 -3.02
C GLN A 95 6.66 6.03 -1.73
N LEU A 96 6.74 5.32 -0.61
CA LEU A 96 7.17 5.90 0.66
C LEU A 96 8.59 6.44 0.56
N SER A 97 9.48 5.68 -0.07
CA SER A 97 10.85 6.12 -0.30
C SER A 97 10.90 7.37 -1.16
N GLU A 98 10.10 7.44 -2.22
CA GLU A 98 10.03 8.61 -3.10
C GLU A 98 9.52 9.85 -2.37
N VAL A 99 8.45 9.70 -1.59
CA VAL A 99 7.87 10.83 -0.84
C VAL A 99 8.86 11.35 0.22
N ARG A 100 9.58 10.45 0.89
CA ARG A 100 10.57 10.84 1.89
C ARG A 100 11.73 11.62 1.29
N ALA A 101 12.08 11.35 0.04
CA ALA A 101 13.13 12.11 -0.67
C ALA A 101 12.73 13.56 -0.92
N GLU A 102 11.43 13.87 -0.93
CA GLU A 102 10.90 15.21 -1.16
C GLU A 102 10.83 16.08 0.11
N ARG A 103 11.08 15.50 1.28
CA ARG A 103 11.00 16.23 2.56
C ARG A 103 12.31 16.81 2.99
#